data_94f043a2665f6194e74af378c3902aba
#
_entry.id   94f043a2665f6194e74af378c3902aba
#
_cell.length_a   1.000
_cell.length_b   1.000
_cell.length_c   1.000
_cell.angle_alpha   90.00
_cell.angle_beta   90.00
_cell.angle_gamma   90.00
#
_symmetry.space_group_name_H-M   'P 1'
#
loop_
_entity.id
_entity.type
_entity.pdbx_description
1 polymer ?
#
loop_
_entity_poly.entity_id
_entity_poly.type
_entity_poly.pdbx_seq_one_letter_code
_entity_poly.pdbx_strand_id
1 'polypeptide(L)'
;MAKIEEARSLSQQSQQVTLSPKIPSPIVTTALPVSAPMAEPHAPSPAVVASTSASVPVAPISFVPRRRETLPFEDSIVSAEYPDVDSPTPPKWYSDIKREQLQSLRVPAAVEEHLNKIQSGMNRCKEKALKHVIPNAADFQMINEGIHRAFFLDLTAMTIRKKFLLHNNRGLPAIFRFDVVDYPWYLKEDAAELYIKWWSKDTDPSLFRGIRLGRAKNSRIGRDSTVDSLDPKYAGRRHGNFFGNGHLRNGQWWPTQLCAVRDGAHSATVAGICGKSGVGAYSCLMSGGSYPNIDKGGEVWYYGTESDDPSHPTDSTQHLIENSKSHQPVRLLRAAKMTTQGANDYRPAEGMRYDGLYEVAGYEIKNLAKQVHLFHLVRLPDQGPIRNSGPEVRPTPEELAAYEKAKIEKKFLA
;
A
#
# COMPACT_ATOMS: atom_id res chain seq x y z
N MET A 1 31.12 45.65 -7.98
CA MET A 1 29.90 46.12 -8.66
C MET A 1 29.87 45.79 -10.15
N ALA A 2 30.98 45.44 -10.79
CA ALA A 2 31.05 45.18 -12.23
C ALA A 2 30.81 43.70 -12.68
N LYS A 3 30.58 42.77 -11.76
CA LYS A 3 30.34 41.34 -12.08
C LYS A 3 28.85 40.92 -11.92
N ILE A 4 27.97 41.87 -11.60
CA ILE A 4 26.53 41.59 -11.43
C ILE A 4 25.72 42.07 -12.64
N GLU A 5 26.29 42.92 -13.49
CA GLU A 5 25.62 43.42 -14.70
C GLU A 5 25.76 42.48 -15.92
N GLU A 6 26.82 41.66 -15.98
CA GLU A 6 27.04 40.70 -17.08
C GLU A 6 26.12 39.47 -17.06
N ALA A 7 25.56 39.15 -15.89
CA ALA A 7 24.60 38.05 -15.73
C ALA A 7 23.14 38.42 -16.10
N ARG A 8 22.84 39.71 -16.31
CA ARG A 8 21.50 40.13 -16.70
C ARG A 8 21.27 40.29 -18.21
N SER A 9 22.33 40.34 -19.01
CA SER A 9 22.21 40.52 -20.46
C SER A 9 22.06 39.21 -21.24
N LEU A 10 22.31 38.04 -20.63
CA LEU A 10 22.17 36.73 -21.25
C LEU A 10 20.80 36.04 -21.04
N SER A 11 19.91 36.69 -20.30
CA SER A 11 18.55 36.17 -19.99
C SER A 11 17.44 36.71 -20.88
N GLN A 12 17.73 37.56 -21.88
CA GLN A 12 16.69 38.20 -22.69
C GLN A 12 16.72 37.86 -24.20
N GLN A 13 17.44 36.83 -24.63
CA GLN A 13 17.52 36.43 -26.06
C GLN A 13 17.03 35.02 -26.38
N SER A 14 16.12 34.46 -25.60
CA SER A 14 15.52 33.15 -25.91
C SER A 14 13.99 33.19 -25.81
N GLN A 15 13.36 34.10 -26.54
CA GLN A 15 11.92 34.04 -26.84
C GLN A 15 11.74 34.44 -28.28
N GLN A 16 11.40 33.48 -29.11
CA GLN A 16 10.57 33.48 -30.31
C GLN A 16 11.06 32.48 -31.37
N VAL A 17 10.55 31.27 -31.32
CA VAL A 17 10.24 30.49 -32.52
C VAL A 17 9.01 29.62 -32.19
N THR A 18 7.87 30.08 -32.67
CA THR A 18 6.63 29.30 -32.78
C THR A 18 6.69 28.43 -34.02
N LEU A 19 6.65 27.10 -33.83
CA LEU A 19 6.35 26.16 -34.91
C LEU A 19 5.20 25.25 -34.50
N SER A 20 4.07 25.46 -35.15
CA SER A 20 2.91 24.57 -35.08
C SER A 20 3.17 23.24 -35.78
N PRO A 21 2.78 22.09 -35.22
CA PRO A 21 2.85 20.82 -35.91
C PRO A 21 1.61 20.64 -36.80
N LYS A 22 1.84 20.35 -38.09
CA LYS A 22 0.86 19.89 -39.07
C LYS A 22 0.40 18.46 -38.73
N ILE A 23 -0.92 18.29 -38.71
CA ILE A 23 -1.63 17.02 -38.68
C ILE A 23 -1.63 16.41 -40.07
N PRO A 24 -1.23 15.15 -40.29
CA PRO A 24 -1.53 14.45 -41.54
C PRO A 24 -2.89 13.73 -41.46
N SER A 25 -3.71 13.94 -42.48
CA SER A 25 -5.00 13.32 -42.69
C SER A 25 -4.90 11.84 -43.07
N PRO A 26 -5.96 11.02 -42.83
CA PRO A 26 -5.92 9.58 -43.03
C PRO A 26 -6.03 9.19 -44.51
N ILE A 27 -5.24 8.19 -44.89
CA ILE A 27 -5.34 7.54 -46.22
C ILE A 27 -6.41 6.46 -46.15
N VAL A 28 -7.44 6.63 -46.95
CA VAL A 28 -8.44 5.62 -47.25
C VAL A 28 -7.85 4.65 -48.27
N THR A 29 -7.84 3.37 -47.98
CA THR A 29 -7.60 2.34 -49.00
C THR A 29 -8.78 1.37 -49.01
N THR A 30 -9.41 1.38 -50.18
CA THR A 30 -10.53 0.58 -50.63
C THR A 30 -10.20 -0.93 -50.70
N ALA A 31 -11.16 -1.72 -50.28
CA ALA A 31 -11.19 -3.17 -50.49
C ALA A 31 -11.70 -3.51 -51.87
N LEU A 32 -11.20 -4.56 -52.50
CA LEU A 32 -11.91 -5.40 -53.46
C LEU A 32 -11.44 -6.86 -53.35
N PRO A 33 -12.30 -7.82 -53.74
CA PRO A 33 -12.24 -9.22 -53.27
C PRO A 33 -11.68 -10.18 -54.34
N VAL A 34 -11.12 -11.31 -53.93
CA VAL A 34 -10.92 -12.45 -54.85
C VAL A 34 -11.09 -13.78 -54.10
N SER A 35 -12.12 -14.44 -54.48
CA SER A 35 -12.44 -15.87 -54.75
C SER A 35 -11.52 -16.97 -54.21
N ALA A 36 -12.17 -17.99 -53.63
CA ALA A 36 -11.69 -19.34 -53.45
C ALA A 36 -11.59 -20.14 -54.79
N PRO A 37 -10.86 -21.23 -54.82
CA PRO A 37 -11.43 -22.55 -55.14
C PRO A 37 -10.90 -23.72 -54.27
N MET A 38 -11.79 -24.51 -53.88
CA MET A 38 -12.19 -25.91 -54.03
C MET A 38 -11.10 -27.00 -54.16
N ALA A 39 -11.32 -28.06 -53.28
CA ALA A 39 -11.26 -29.49 -53.44
C ALA A 39 -9.93 -30.25 -53.48
N GLU A 40 -9.71 -30.99 -52.47
CA GLU A 40 -9.56 -32.48 -52.22
C GLU A 40 -8.83 -33.34 -53.27
N PRO A 41 -8.44 -34.63 -52.98
CA PRO A 41 -8.18 -35.39 -51.75
C PRO A 41 -6.88 -36.26 -51.82
N HIS A 42 -6.48 -36.92 -50.72
CA HIS A 42 -6.16 -38.39 -50.59
C HIS A 42 -5.25 -38.68 -49.37
N ALA A 43 -5.74 -39.63 -48.62
CA ALA A 43 -5.11 -40.38 -47.52
C ALA A 43 -4.11 -41.46 -47.99
N PRO A 44 -3.53 -42.37 -47.17
CA PRO A 44 -3.64 -42.61 -45.72
C PRO A 44 -2.30 -42.96 -44.99
N SER A 45 -2.36 -42.81 -43.66
CA SER A 45 -1.71 -43.58 -42.55
C SER A 45 -0.28 -44.13 -42.62
N PRO A 46 0.47 -44.18 -41.50
CA PRO A 46 0.28 -45.26 -40.55
C PRO A 46 0.20 -44.87 -39.05
N ALA A 47 -0.39 -45.78 -38.32
CA ALA A 47 -0.66 -45.78 -36.92
C ALA A 47 0.61 -45.64 -36.04
N VAL A 48 0.54 -44.73 -35.06
CA VAL A 48 1.43 -44.73 -33.90
C VAL A 48 0.59 -45.01 -32.67
N VAL A 49 1.02 -46.04 -31.98
CA VAL A 49 0.42 -46.58 -30.76
C VAL A 49 0.33 -45.52 -29.69
N ALA A 50 -0.86 -45.14 -29.28
CA ALA A 50 -1.10 -44.22 -28.15
C ALA A 50 -0.94 -45.02 -26.86
N SER A 51 0.08 -44.66 -26.08
CA SER A 51 0.13 -44.99 -24.66
C SER A 51 -0.81 -44.04 -23.92
N THR A 52 -1.95 -44.52 -23.51
CA THR A 52 -2.92 -43.84 -22.65
C THR A 52 -2.36 -43.73 -21.23
N SER A 53 -1.75 -42.61 -20.91
CA SER A 53 -1.64 -42.19 -19.51
C SER A 53 -3.00 -41.62 -19.10
N ALA A 54 -3.71 -42.32 -18.25
CA ALA A 54 -4.97 -41.87 -17.68
C ALA A 54 -4.72 -40.63 -16.80
N SER A 55 -5.03 -39.46 -17.34
CA SER A 55 -5.20 -38.26 -16.53
C SER A 55 -6.49 -38.42 -15.72
N VAL A 56 -6.34 -38.53 -14.41
CA VAL A 56 -7.46 -38.46 -13.47
C VAL A 56 -8.09 -37.08 -13.65
N PRO A 57 -9.38 -36.97 -13.99
CA PRO A 57 -10.03 -35.67 -14.09
C PRO A 57 -10.13 -35.06 -12.69
N VAL A 58 -9.38 -33.97 -12.43
CA VAL A 58 -9.62 -33.13 -11.29
C VAL A 58 -10.96 -32.45 -11.51
N ALA A 59 -11.95 -32.78 -10.70
CA ALA A 59 -13.27 -32.19 -10.75
C ALA A 59 -13.13 -30.66 -10.63
N PRO A 60 -13.85 -29.84 -11.41
CA PRO A 60 -13.88 -28.43 -11.27
C PRO A 60 -14.39 -28.11 -9.86
N ILE A 61 -13.59 -27.36 -9.08
CA ILE A 61 -13.98 -26.89 -7.76
C ILE A 61 -15.15 -25.91 -7.99
N SER A 62 -16.36 -26.41 -7.75
CA SER A 62 -17.58 -25.61 -7.77
C SER A 62 -17.54 -24.67 -6.57
N PHE A 63 -17.32 -23.38 -6.84
CA PHE A 63 -17.35 -22.33 -5.84
C PHE A 63 -18.80 -22.08 -5.44
N VAL A 64 -19.23 -22.60 -4.30
CA VAL A 64 -20.47 -22.22 -3.63
C VAL A 64 -20.10 -21.15 -2.62
N PRO A 65 -20.54 -19.89 -2.78
CA PRO A 65 -20.32 -18.87 -1.77
C PRO A 65 -21.06 -19.27 -0.50
N ARG A 66 -20.34 -19.77 0.50
CA ARG A 66 -20.91 -20.02 1.82
C ARG A 66 -21.16 -18.69 2.51
N ARG A 67 -22.39 -18.51 2.98
CA ARG A 67 -22.78 -17.44 3.90
C ARG A 67 -21.83 -17.49 5.10
N ARG A 68 -21.08 -16.42 5.36
CA ARG A 68 -20.15 -16.33 6.48
C ARG A 68 -20.91 -16.55 7.79
N GLU A 69 -20.63 -17.65 8.44
CA GLU A 69 -20.67 -17.69 9.89
C GLU A 69 -19.40 -16.94 10.33
N THR A 70 -19.57 -15.88 11.09
CA THR A 70 -18.45 -15.20 11.75
C THR A 70 -17.84 -16.21 12.71
N LEU A 71 -16.75 -16.85 12.28
CA LEU A 71 -15.93 -17.64 13.19
C LEU A 71 -15.46 -16.68 14.29
N PRO A 72 -15.54 -17.10 15.57
CA PRO A 72 -15.01 -16.29 16.64
C PRO A 72 -13.52 -16.07 16.35
N PHE A 73 -13.19 -14.85 16.03
CA PHE A 73 -11.83 -14.38 15.90
C PHE A 73 -11.23 -14.51 17.30
N GLU A 74 -10.33 -15.46 17.52
CA GLU A 74 -9.48 -15.40 18.69
C GLU A 74 -8.55 -14.21 18.51
N ASP A 75 -8.97 -13.06 19.06
CA ASP A 75 -8.21 -11.82 19.22
C ASP A 75 -7.01 -12.00 20.16
N SER A 76 -6.27 -13.08 20.00
CA SER A 76 -5.26 -13.43 20.98
C SER A 76 -3.99 -12.59 20.89
N ILE A 77 -3.85 -11.63 19.97
CA ILE A 77 -2.64 -10.77 19.91
C ILE A 77 -2.93 -9.40 19.26
N VAL A 78 -4.09 -8.84 19.37
CA VAL A 78 -4.21 -7.40 19.22
C VAL A 78 -3.71 -6.82 20.53
N SER A 79 -2.44 -6.42 20.54
CA SER A 79 -1.93 -5.73 21.73
C SER A 79 -2.82 -4.53 22.00
N ALA A 80 -3.15 -4.29 23.27
CA ALA A 80 -3.96 -3.17 23.77
C ALA A 80 -3.38 -1.78 23.44
N GLU A 81 -2.44 -1.70 22.50
CA GLU A 81 -1.64 -0.53 22.13
C GLU A 81 -2.21 0.27 20.95
N TYR A 82 -3.34 -0.16 20.37
CA TYR A 82 -3.94 0.55 19.23
C TYR A 82 -5.31 1.08 19.57
N PRO A 83 -5.65 2.29 19.07
CA PRO A 83 -6.99 2.81 19.27
C PRO A 83 -7.99 1.98 18.47
N ASP A 84 -9.12 1.70 19.09
CA ASP A 84 -10.31 1.32 18.37
C ASP A 84 -10.78 2.54 17.55
N VAL A 85 -10.79 2.44 16.22
CA VAL A 85 -11.21 3.53 15.34
C VAL A 85 -12.71 3.64 15.24
N ASP A 86 -13.44 2.57 15.54
CA ASP A 86 -14.92 2.58 15.56
C ASP A 86 -15.43 3.26 16.84
N SER A 87 -14.65 3.15 17.92
CA SER A 87 -14.91 3.81 19.22
C SER A 87 -13.69 4.60 19.71
N PRO A 88 -13.24 5.64 18.98
CA PRO A 88 -12.00 6.30 19.27
C PRO A 88 -12.01 7.02 20.60
N THR A 89 -11.03 6.75 21.43
CA THR A 89 -10.76 7.45 22.69
C THR A 89 -9.38 8.06 22.67
N PRO A 90 -9.23 9.34 23.01
CA PRO A 90 -7.91 9.95 23.09
C PRO A 90 -7.00 9.18 24.09
N PRO A 91 -5.71 9.02 23.78
CA PRO A 91 -4.80 8.30 24.67
C PRO A 91 -4.58 9.07 25.97
N LYS A 92 -4.15 8.33 27.02
CA LYS A 92 -3.90 8.90 28.34
C LYS A 92 -2.95 10.11 28.30
N TRP A 93 -1.84 10.01 27.57
CA TRP A 93 -0.87 11.10 27.43
C TRP A 93 -1.49 12.40 26.88
N TYR A 94 -2.49 12.30 25.99
CA TYR A 94 -3.19 13.44 25.43
C TYR A 94 -4.07 14.13 26.48
N SER A 95 -4.71 13.35 27.34
CA SER A 95 -5.56 13.84 28.42
C SER A 95 -4.76 14.41 29.61
N ASP A 96 -3.56 13.88 29.84
CA ASP A 96 -2.67 14.31 30.92
C ASP A 96 -2.06 15.71 30.69
N ILE A 97 -2.02 16.18 29.43
CA ILE A 97 -1.51 17.53 29.09
C ILE A 97 -2.53 18.58 29.53
N LYS A 98 -2.17 19.37 30.53
CA LYS A 98 -3.03 20.40 31.11
C LYS A 98 -3.11 21.66 30.25
N ARG A 99 -4.21 22.39 30.36
CA ARG A 99 -4.46 23.59 29.56
C ARG A 99 -3.39 24.68 29.81
N GLU A 100 -2.92 24.80 31.03
CA GLU A 100 -1.93 25.79 31.45
C GLU A 100 -0.61 25.60 30.70
N GLN A 101 -0.20 24.35 30.44
CA GLN A 101 1.00 24.00 29.68
C GLN A 101 0.90 24.41 28.20
N LEU A 102 -0.32 24.59 27.69
CA LEU A 102 -0.56 24.94 26.30
C LEU A 102 -0.64 26.45 26.05
N GLN A 103 -0.80 27.28 27.11
CA GLN A 103 -1.00 28.73 26.96
C GLN A 103 0.22 29.40 26.33
N SER A 104 1.42 29.06 26.80
CA SER A 104 2.69 29.64 26.34
C SER A 104 3.24 28.93 25.08
N LEU A 105 2.65 27.81 24.65
CA LEU A 105 3.12 27.09 23.47
C LEU A 105 2.91 27.93 22.20
N ARG A 106 3.98 28.20 21.50
CA ARG A 106 3.92 28.78 20.15
C ARG A 106 4.06 27.66 19.13
N VAL A 107 3.10 27.56 18.22
CA VAL A 107 3.16 26.64 17.07
C VAL A 107 3.81 27.42 15.93
N PRO A 108 4.82 26.85 15.24
CA PRO A 108 5.41 27.50 14.07
C PRO A 108 4.34 27.83 13.02
N ALA A 109 4.38 29.03 12.43
CA ALA A 109 3.33 29.50 11.51
C ALA A 109 3.07 28.55 10.34
N ALA A 110 4.13 27.98 9.74
CA ALA A 110 3.99 27.01 8.65
C ALA A 110 3.25 25.74 9.08
N VAL A 111 3.53 25.22 10.28
CA VAL A 111 2.83 24.07 10.85
C VAL A 111 1.37 24.43 11.14
N GLU A 112 1.15 25.59 11.74
CA GLU A 112 -0.19 26.07 12.07
C GLU A 112 -1.07 26.23 10.84
N GLU A 113 -0.53 26.80 9.75
CA GLU A 113 -1.23 26.93 8.47
C GLU A 113 -1.76 25.59 7.96
N HIS A 114 -0.92 24.55 7.93
CA HIS A 114 -1.33 23.23 7.45
C HIS A 114 -2.37 22.57 8.34
N LEU A 115 -2.21 22.66 9.66
CA LEU A 115 -3.19 22.10 10.59
C LEU A 115 -4.53 22.85 10.52
N ASN A 116 -4.51 24.16 10.30
CA ASN A 116 -5.70 24.95 10.13
C ASN A 116 -6.46 24.59 8.84
N LYS A 117 -5.79 24.14 7.77
CA LYS A 117 -6.47 23.65 6.55
C LYS A 117 -7.39 22.47 6.85
N ILE A 118 -6.92 21.51 7.65
CA ILE A 118 -7.76 20.37 8.09
C ILE A 118 -8.97 20.89 8.85
N GLN A 119 -8.77 21.69 9.88
CA GLN A 119 -9.84 22.18 10.75
C GLN A 119 -10.84 23.07 10.00
N SER A 120 -10.34 23.97 9.15
CA SER A 120 -11.19 24.85 8.34
C SER A 120 -12.01 24.09 7.31
N GLY A 121 -11.41 23.07 6.67
CA GLY A 121 -12.11 22.16 5.78
C GLY A 121 -13.22 21.40 6.49
N MET A 122 -12.93 20.82 7.65
CA MET A 122 -13.91 20.10 8.47
C MET A 122 -15.07 21.02 8.88
N ASN A 123 -14.77 22.25 9.36
CA ASN A 123 -15.80 23.22 9.76
C ASN A 123 -16.68 23.60 8.57
N ARG A 124 -16.09 23.85 7.39
CA ARG A 124 -16.84 24.15 6.15
C ARG A 124 -17.77 23.01 5.75
N CYS A 125 -17.28 21.78 5.79
CA CYS A 125 -18.11 20.60 5.50
C CYS A 125 -19.27 20.50 6.50
N LYS A 126 -19.00 20.68 7.79
CA LYS A 126 -20.01 20.64 8.85
C LYS A 126 -21.06 21.74 8.69
N GLU A 127 -20.64 22.97 8.41
CA GLU A 127 -21.57 24.08 8.14
C GLU A 127 -22.49 23.83 6.95
N LYS A 128 -21.93 23.24 5.87
CA LYS A 128 -22.72 22.85 4.71
C LYS A 128 -23.74 21.78 5.08
N ALA A 129 -23.29 20.70 5.75
CA ALA A 129 -24.17 19.60 6.17
C ALA A 129 -25.31 20.07 7.08
N LEU A 130 -25.03 20.97 8.03
CA LEU A 130 -26.06 21.57 8.91
C LEU A 130 -27.08 22.43 8.14
N LYS A 131 -26.71 22.94 6.98
CA LYS A 131 -27.61 23.64 6.04
C LYS A 131 -28.25 22.73 5.01
N HIS A 132 -28.11 21.41 5.16
CA HIS A 132 -28.53 20.40 4.19
C HIS A 132 -27.91 20.57 2.80
N VAL A 133 -26.71 21.16 2.73
CA VAL A 133 -25.90 21.29 1.50
C VAL A 133 -24.82 20.21 1.52
N ILE A 134 -24.77 19.40 0.47
CA ILE A 134 -23.75 18.34 0.34
C ILE A 134 -22.39 18.99 0.08
N PRO A 135 -21.34 18.70 0.89
CA PRO A 135 -19.99 19.14 0.60
C PRO A 135 -19.52 18.59 -0.76
N ASN A 136 -18.76 19.39 -1.49
CA ASN A 136 -18.26 18.99 -2.81
C ASN A 136 -16.80 18.50 -2.77
N ALA A 137 -16.31 18.01 -3.91
CA ALA A 137 -14.95 17.48 -4.02
C ALA A 137 -13.86 18.47 -3.59
N ALA A 138 -14.03 19.77 -3.84
CA ALA A 138 -13.06 20.79 -3.43
C ALA A 138 -13.01 20.99 -1.90
N ASP A 139 -14.14 20.82 -1.19
CA ASP A 139 -14.18 20.83 0.26
C ASP A 139 -13.38 19.67 0.86
N PHE A 140 -13.53 18.49 0.28
CA PHE A 140 -12.81 17.28 0.71
C PHE A 140 -11.32 17.34 0.34
N GLN A 141 -10.99 17.89 -0.82
CA GLN A 141 -9.59 18.01 -1.28
C GLN A 141 -8.75 18.83 -0.29
N MET A 142 -9.27 19.93 0.25
CA MET A 142 -8.55 20.74 1.25
C MET A 142 -8.19 19.92 2.49
N ILE A 143 -9.10 19.08 2.97
CA ILE A 143 -8.86 18.21 4.12
C ILE A 143 -7.84 17.14 3.76
N ASN A 144 -7.99 16.52 2.59
CA ASN A 144 -7.12 15.46 2.10
C ASN A 144 -5.66 15.93 2.00
N GLU A 145 -5.42 17.05 1.31
CA GLU A 145 -4.08 17.67 1.23
C GLU A 145 -3.52 18.04 2.61
N GLY A 146 -4.38 18.55 3.49
CA GLY A 146 -4.00 18.85 4.87
C GLY A 146 -3.54 17.62 5.63
N ILE A 147 -4.27 16.50 5.53
CA ILE A 147 -3.93 15.23 6.17
C ILE A 147 -2.62 14.67 5.59
N HIS A 148 -2.48 14.60 4.26
CA HIS A 148 -1.30 14.03 3.61
C HIS A 148 -0.03 14.80 3.99
N ARG A 149 -0.07 16.12 4.04
CA ARG A 149 1.05 16.95 4.52
C ARG A 149 1.33 16.78 6.01
N ALA A 150 0.28 16.55 6.82
CA ALA A 150 0.42 16.43 8.26
C ALA A 150 1.23 15.19 8.69
N PHE A 151 1.30 14.15 7.86
CA PHE A 151 2.18 12.99 8.08
C PHE A 151 3.66 13.36 8.18
N PHE A 152 4.05 14.46 7.50
CA PHE A 152 5.44 14.91 7.36
C PHE A 152 5.74 16.22 8.11
N LEU A 153 4.84 16.66 8.98
CA LEU A 153 5.09 17.82 9.85
C LEU A 153 5.83 17.37 11.11
N ASP A 154 6.85 18.15 11.49
CA ASP A 154 7.51 18.00 12.79
C ASP A 154 6.58 18.55 13.87
N LEU A 155 5.94 17.66 14.59
CA LEU A 155 4.93 17.97 15.59
C LEU A 155 5.34 17.47 16.97
N THR A 156 4.93 18.23 17.99
CA THR A 156 5.02 17.77 19.38
C THR A 156 3.66 17.27 19.89
N ALA A 157 3.68 16.40 20.88
CA ALA A 157 2.47 15.97 21.58
C ALA A 157 1.64 17.18 22.10
N MET A 158 2.32 18.24 22.52
CA MET A 158 1.66 19.48 22.98
C MET A 158 0.96 20.21 21.83
N THR A 159 1.55 20.23 20.61
CA THR A 159 0.91 20.81 19.42
C THR A 159 -0.36 20.03 19.05
N ILE A 160 -0.27 18.68 19.04
CA ILE A 160 -1.41 17.80 18.77
C ILE A 160 -2.55 18.07 19.78
N ARG A 161 -2.19 18.22 21.06
CA ARG A 161 -3.17 18.53 22.12
C ARG A 161 -3.75 19.94 21.98
N LYS A 162 -2.92 20.95 21.72
CA LYS A 162 -3.33 22.35 21.55
C LYS A 162 -4.32 22.53 20.39
N LYS A 163 -4.08 21.83 19.28
CA LYS A 163 -4.92 21.88 18.07
C LYS A 163 -6.08 20.87 18.10
N PHE A 164 -6.31 20.16 19.20
CA PHE A 164 -7.40 19.20 19.37
C PHE A 164 -7.44 18.06 18.34
N LEU A 165 -6.28 17.68 17.78
CA LEU A 165 -6.23 16.76 16.63
C LEU A 165 -6.70 15.33 16.92
N LEU A 166 -6.63 14.88 18.19
CA LEU A 166 -7.15 13.60 18.64
C LEU A 166 -8.50 13.72 19.39
N HIS A 167 -9.12 14.88 19.41
CA HIS A 167 -10.41 15.10 20.08
C HIS A 167 -11.55 14.56 19.21
N ASN A 168 -12.47 13.77 19.79
CA ASN A 168 -13.51 13.04 19.07
C ASN A 168 -14.38 13.90 18.13
N ASN A 169 -14.76 15.12 18.55
CA ASN A 169 -15.69 15.96 17.79
C ASN A 169 -15.01 17.15 17.08
N ARG A 170 -13.69 17.36 17.28
CA ARG A 170 -12.97 18.51 16.77
C ARG A 170 -11.69 18.14 16.01
N GLY A 171 -11.24 16.89 16.12
CA GLY A 171 -10.04 16.36 15.50
C GLY A 171 -10.35 15.29 14.45
N LEU A 172 -9.33 14.53 14.09
CA LEU A 172 -9.40 13.49 13.08
C LEU A 172 -10.54 12.48 13.28
N PRO A 173 -10.91 12.09 14.52
CA PRO A 173 -12.03 11.16 14.73
C PRO A 173 -13.37 11.66 14.16
N ALA A 174 -13.60 12.97 14.08
CA ALA A 174 -14.82 13.48 13.46
C ALA A 174 -14.91 13.25 11.94
N ILE A 175 -13.81 12.83 11.30
CA ILE A 175 -13.78 12.50 9.86
C ILE A 175 -14.18 11.05 9.64
N PHE A 176 -13.63 10.10 10.40
CA PHE A 176 -13.87 8.68 10.16
C PHE A 176 -15.03 8.08 10.99
N ARG A 177 -15.50 8.80 12.01
CA ARG A 177 -16.78 8.47 12.64
C ARG A 177 -17.93 9.01 11.78
N PHE A 178 -18.95 8.19 11.61
CA PHE A 178 -20.18 8.64 10.97
C PHE A 178 -20.96 9.53 11.93
N ASP A 179 -20.97 10.84 11.70
CA ASP A 179 -21.67 11.78 12.57
C ASP A 179 -22.56 12.75 11.76
N VAL A 180 -22.03 13.90 11.34
CA VAL A 180 -22.80 14.96 10.65
C VAL A 180 -22.47 15.01 9.17
N VAL A 181 -21.24 14.67 8.81
CA VAL A 181 -20.72 14.74 7.44
C VAL A 181 -20.35 13.34 6.96
N ASP A 182 -20.89 12.92 5.82
CA ASP A 182 -20.43 11.70 5.17
C ASP A 182 -19.21 12.01 4.32
N TYR A 183 -18.05 11.81 4.91
CA TYR A 183 -16.78 11.97 4.21
C TYR A 183 -16.51 10.80 3.27
N PRO A 184 -15.79 11.03 2.15
CA PRO A 184 -15.35 9.94 1.28
C PRO A 184 -14.57 8.88 2.06
N TRP A 185 -14.75 7.61 1.67
CA TRP A 185 -14.16 6.46 2.36
C TRP A 185 -12.63 6.57 2.49
N TYR A 186 -11.93 7.01 1.42
CA TYR A 186 -10.46 7.17 1.42
C TYR A 186 -10.00 8.24 2.41
N LEU A 187 -10.77 9.31 2.56
CA LEU A 187 -10.47 10.37 3.52
C LEU A 187 -10.65 9.88 4.96
N LYS A 188 -11.64 9.01 5.20
CA LYS A 188 -11.83 8.34 6.49
C LYS A 188 -10.63 7.43 6.81
N GLU A 189 -10.13 6.66 5.83
CA GLU A 189 -8.94 5.80 6.00
C GLU A 189 -7.68 6.61 6.30
N ASP A 190 -7.43 7.69 5.55
CA ASP A 190 -6.23 8.53 5.74
C ASP A 190 -6.26 9.28 7.09
N ALA A 191 -7.43 9.76 7.50
CA ALA A 191 -7.61 10.37 8.81
C ALA A 191 -7.42 9.36 9.95
N ALA A 192 -7.90 8.13 9.78
CA ALA A 192 -7.72 7.06 10.75
C ALA A 192 -6.24 6.62 10.84
N GLU A 193 -5.54 6.51 9.70
CA GLU A 193 -4.11 6.21 9.68
C GLU A 193 -3.31 7.27 10.46
N LEU A 194 -3.54 8.54 10.18
CA LEU A 194 -2.87 9.64 10.88
C LEU A 194 -3.23 9.69 12.37
N TYR A 195 -4.50 9.41 12.70
CA TYR A 195 -4.96 9.29 14.09
C TYR A 195 -4.20 8.20 14.83
N ILE A 196 -4.08 7.00 14.27
CA ILE A 196 -3.36 5.86 14.86
C ILE A 196 -1.88 6.20 15.07
N LYS A 197 -1.24 6.86 14.08
CA LYS A 197 0.15 7.33 14.19
C LYS A 197 0.33 8.25 15.39
N TRP A 198 -0.47 9.28 15.50
CA TRP A 198 -0.37 10.25 16.59
C TRP A 198 -0.88 9.74 17.93
N TRP A 199 -1.88 8.86 17.92
CA TRP A 199 -2.39 8.23 19.14
C TRP A 199 -1.26 7.44 19.85
N SER A 200 -0.44 6.74 19.10
CA SER A 200 0.75 6.04 19.59
C SER A 200 1.92 6.99 19.94
N LYS A 201 1.70 8.31 19.90
CA LYS A 201 2.73 9.34 20.11
C LYS A 201 3.88 9.30 19.10
N ASP A 202 3.68 8.67 17.94
CA ASP A 202 4.62 8.72 16.82
C ASP A 202 4.47 10.06 16.10
N THR A 203 5.30 11.03 16.45
CA THR A 203 5.30 12.38 15.88
C THR A 203 6.48 12.61 14.95
N ASP A 204 7.35 11.62 14.77
CA ASP A 204 8.50 11.71 13.86
C ASP A 204 8.02 11.74 12.40
N PRO A 205 8.35 12.81 11.63
CA PRO A 205 7.97 12.94 10.23
C PRO A 205 8.80 12.08 9.28
N SER A 206 9.92 11.51 9.73
CA SER A 206 10.83 10.74 8.88
C SER A 206 10.20 9.44 8.39
N LEU A 207 10.24 9.20 7.08
CA LEU A 207 9.86 7.92 6.49
C LEU A 207 10.74 6.77 7.01
N PHE A 208 12.02 7.05 7.28
CA PHE A 208 13.00 6.07 7.74
C PHE A 208 13.21 6.08 9.26
N ARG A 209 12.29 6.68 10.03
CA ARG A 209 12.33 6.56 11.50
C ARG A 209 12.45 5.09 11.92
N GLY A 210 13.28 4.80 12.89
CA GLY A 210 13.53 3.45 13.35
C GLY A 210 14.23 2.52 12.34
N ILE A 211 14.78 3.06 11.25
CA ILE A 211 15.64 2.35 10.30
C ILE A 211 17.06 2.87 10.42
N ARG A 212 18.00 1.97 10.65
CA ARG A 212 19.43 2.25 10.54
C ARG A 212 19.81 2.16 9.08
N LEU A 213 20.12 3.30 8.48
CA LEU A 213 20.60 3.36 7.10
C LEU A 213 22.03 2.85 7.06
N GLY A 214 22.28 1.82 6.24
CA GLY A 214 23.61 1.29 6.01
C GLY A 214 24.47 2.32 5.25
N ARG A 215 25.75 2.46 5.64
CA ARG A 215 26.72 3.26 4.89
C ARG A 215 27.31 2.43 3.76
N ALA A 216 27.48 3.02 2.58
CA ALA A 216 28.28 2.40 1.52
C ALA A 216 29.72 2.28 2.02
N LYS A 217 30.22 1.06 2.26
CA LYS A 217 31.64 0.84 2.42
C LYS A 217 32.23 0.83 1.02
N ASN A 218 33.20 1.72 0.76
CA ASN A 218 34.06 1.64 -0.40
C ASN A 218 34.92 0.37 -0.29
N SER A 219 34.39 -0.77 -0.71
CA SER A 219 35.18 -1.97 -0.82
C SER A 219 35.72 -2.11 -2.26
N ARG A 220 37.02 -2.31 -2.35
CA ARG A 220 37.73 -2.61 -3.61
C ARG A 220 37.39 -3.99 -4.20
N ILE A 221 36.46 -4.71 -3.58
CA ILE A 221 36.00 -6.05 -3.96
C ILE A 221 34.48 -6.06 -3.95
N GLY A 222 33.92 -5.66 -4.99
CA GLY A 222 32.65 -5.86 -5.71
C GLY A 222 31.42 -6.48 -5.05
N ARG A 223 31.12 -6.33 -3.75
CA ARG A 223 29.80 -6.64 -3.13
C ARG A 223 29.63 -5.96 -1.79
N ASP A 224 29.61 -4.63 -1.76
CA ASP A 224 29.13 -3.93 -0.58
C ASP A 224 27.66 -3.59 -0.76
N SER A 225 26.79 -4.50 -0.33
CA SER A 225 25.43 -4.16 -0.04
C SER A 225 25.40 -3.44 1.30
N THR A 226 25.20 -2.13 1.28
CA THR A 226 24.80 -1.38 2.47
C THR A 226 23.42 -1.87 2.87
N VAL A 227 23.36 -2.75 3.85
CA VAL A 227 22.11 -3.33 4.28
C VAL A 227 21.51 -2.41 5.33
N ASP A 228 20.45 -1.71 4.95
CA ASP A 228 19.59 -1.05 5.92
C ASP A 228 19.02 -2.10 6.88
N SER A 229 18.82 -1.72 8.13
CA SER A 229 18.30 -2.62 9.16
C SER A 229 17.33 -1.92 10.10
N LEU A 230 16.46 -2.68 10.74
CA LEU A 230 15.62 -2.15 11.80
C LEU A 230 16.48 -1.75 13.00
N ASP A 231 16.19 -0.59 13.58
CA ASP A 231 16.82 -0.20 14.83
C ASP A 231 16.21 -1.01 15.99
N PRO A 232 16.98 -1.88 16.67
CA PRO A 232 16.48 -2.69 17.77
C PRO A 232 16.06 -1.87 19.00
N LYS A 233 16.50 -0.60 19.07
CA LYS A 233 16.15 0.33 20.16
C LYS A 233 14.93 1.19 19.84
N TYR A 234 14.37 1.11 18.62
CA TYR A 234 13.21 1.88 18.26
C TYR A 234 11.95 1.36 18.95
N ALA A 235 11.44 2.11 19.91
CA ALA A 235 10.29 1.72 20.72
C ALA A 235 8.95 1.70 19.94
N GLY A 236 8.88 2.41 18.80
CA GLY A 236 7.69 2.45 17.96
C GLY A 236 7.51 1.26 17.01
N ARG A 237 8.38 0.25 17.11
CA ARG A 237 8.27 -0.97 16.29
C ARG A 237 7.02 -1.76 16.66
N ARG A 238 6.30 -2.20 15.63
CA ARG A 238 5.10 -3.04 15.74
C ARG A 238 5.38 -4.41 15.15
N HIS A 239 4.78 -5.46 15.70
CA HIS A 239 4.92 -6.78 15.09
C HIS A 239 3.75 -7.05 14.12
N GLY A 240 4.01 -7.81 13.05
CA GLY A 240 3.02 -8.13 12.02
C GLY A 240 2.39 -9.52 12.14
N ASN A 241 2.61 -10.23 13.26
CA ASN A 241 2.12 -11.60 13.45
C ASN A 241 0.70 -11.61 14.03
N PHE A 242 -0.26 -11.13 13.25
CA PHE A 242 -1.68 -11.13 13.59
C PHE A 242 -2.51 -11.32 12.33
N PHE A 243 -3.73 -11.82 12.46
CA PHE A 243 -4.71 -11.89 11.39
C PHE A 243 -5.55 -10.61 11.33
N GLY A 244 -6.11 -10.32 10.16
CA GLY A 244 -6.94 -9.14 9.96
C GLY A 244 -6.16 -7.86 9.70
N ASN A 245 -6.87 -6.73 9.70
CA ASN A 245 -6.30 -5.40 9.43
C ASN A 245 -5.50 -4.87 10.62
N GLY A 246 -5.93 -5.18 11.86
CA GLY A 246 -5.38 -4.56 13.06
C GLY A 246 -5.40 -3.04 12.96
N HIS A 247 -4.23 -2.43 13.18
CA HIS A 247 -4.04 -0.99 13.07
C HIS A 247 -3.80 -0.47 11.64
N LEU A 248 -3.71 -1.36 10.66
CA LEU A 248 -3.43 -0.99 9.27
C LEU A 248 -4.67 -0.46 8.56
N ARG A 249 -4.48 0.47 7.64
CA ARG A 249 -5.53 1.06 6.84
C ARG A 249 -5.37 0.77 5.37
N ASN A 250 -6.51 0.58 4.66
CA ASN A 250 -6.49 0.29 3.22
C ASN A 250 -5.80 1.43 2.46
N GLY A 251 -4.78 1.07 1.69
CA GLY A 251 -3.95 1.99 0.95
C GLY A 251 -2.73 2.50 1.71
N GLN A 252 -2.52 2.16 2.98
CA GLN A 252 -1.34 2.56 3.73
C GLN A 252 -0.06 2.17 2.97
N TRP A 253 0.88 3.11 2.90
CA TRP A 253 2.05 3.01 2.05
C TRP A 253 3.37 3.13 2.82
N TRP A 254 4.40 2.46 2.31
CA TRP A 254 5.77 2.48 2.84
C TRP A 254 6.80 2.57 1.72
N PRO A 255 7.92 3.31 1.91
CA PRO A 255 8.97 3.41 0.90
C PRO A 255 9.75 2.11 0.72
N THR A 256 9.87 1.27 1.76
CA THR A 256 10.63 0.01 1.73
C THR A 256 9.96 -1.08 2.57
N GLN A 257 10.34 -2.34 2.33
CA GLN A 257 9.87 -3.48 3.13
C GLN A 257 10.25 -3.34 4.61
N LEU A 258 11.43 -2.80 4.92
CA LEU A 258 11.83 -2.55 6.31
C LEU A 258 10.89 -1.58 7.03
N CYS A 259 10.41 -0.54 6.34
CA CYS A 259 9.43 0.38 6.90
C CYS A 259 8.08 -0.31 7.14
N ALA A 260 7.62 -1.16 6.22
CA ALA A 260 6.43 -1.97 6.41
C ALA A 260 6.57 -2.97 7.58
N VAL A 261 7.75 -3.55 7.74
CA VAL A 261 8.05 -4.44 8.88
C VAL A 261 8.14 -3.66 10.20
N ARG A 262 8.71 -2.45 10.19
CA ARG A 262 8.70 -1.57 11.37
C ARG A 262 7.29 -1.32 11.87
N ASP A 263 6.37 -1.03 10.95
CA ASP A 263 4.99 -0.65 11.28
C ASP A 263 4.04 -1.88 11.35
N GLY A 264 4.57 -3.11 11.28
CA GLY A 264 3.79 -4.34 11.49
C GLY A 264 2.88 -4.76 10.34
N ALA A 265 3.03 -4.18 9.15
CA ALA A 265 2.28 -4.63 7.98
C ALA A 265 2.75 -6.01 7.47
N HIS A 266 4.05 -6.27 7.66
CA HIS A 266 4.71 -7.52 7.34
C HIS A 266 5.69 -7.86 8.48
N SER A 267 6.17 -9.12 8.59
CA SER A 267 7.10 -9.47 9.66
C SER A 267 8.47 -9.93 9.14
N ALA A 268 8.55 -10.28 7.86
CA ALA A 268 9.80 -10.73 7.25
C ALA A 268 10.50 -9.55 6.55
N THR A 269 11.80 -9.41 6.76
CA THR A 269 12.60 -8.33 6.16
C THR A 269 12.99 -8.60 4.71
N VAL A 270 12.92 -9.86 4.27
CA VAL A 270 13.31 -10.30 2.91
C VAL A 270 12.25 -11.20 2.27
N ALA A 271 11.66 -12.13 3.02
CA ALA A 271 10.68 -13.08 2.48
C ALA A 271 9.39 -12.38 2.04
N GLY A 272 8.74 -12.94 1.01
CA GLY A 272 7.46 -12.44 0.49
C GLY A 272 6.25 -13.01 1.23
N ILE A 273 6.39 -14.13 1.95
CA ILE A 273 5.34 -14.74 2.77
C ILE A 273 5.79 -14.74 4.22
N CYS A 274 4.94 -14.30 5.10
CA CYS A 274 5.19 -14.27 6.53
C CYS A 274 4.07 -14.97 7.28
N GLY A 275 4.42 -15.93 8.13
CA GLY A 275 3.45 -16.75 8.87
C GLY A 275 4.09 -17.46 10.06
N LYS A 276 3.34 -18.40 10.63
CA LYS A 276 3.77 -19.26 11.72
C LYS A 276 3.29 -20.68 11.45
N SER A 277 4.18 -21.66 11.64
CA SER A 277 3.87 -23.09 11.47
C SER A 277 2.69 -23.52 12.34
N GLY A 278 1.75 -24.25 11.75
CA GLY A 278 0.52 -24.69 12.40
C GLY A 278 -0.55 -23.60 12.58
N VAL A 279 -0.26 -22.35 12.14
CA VAL A 279 -1.19 -21.22 12.28
C VAL A 279 -1.57 -20.66 10.92
N GLY A 280 -0.59 -20.48 10.04
CA GLY A 280 -0.77 -19.95 8.68
C GLY A 280 -0.02 -18.64 8.42
N ALA A 281 -0.17 -18.11 7.20
CA ALA A 281 0.39 -16.86 6.76
C ALA A 281 -0.43 -15.67 7.27
N TYR A 282 0.26 -14.67 7.80
CA TYR A 282 -0.35 -13.39 8.19
C TYR A 282 -0.36 -12.37 7.07
N SER A 283 0.66 -12.40 6.20
CA SER A 283 0.80 -11.44 5.11
C SER A 283 1.63 -11.98 3.95
N CYS A 284 1.27 -11.51 2.74
CA CYS A 284 1.97 -11.77 1.50
C CYS A 284 2.41 -10.45 0.87
N LEU A 285 3.64 -10.41 0.37
CA LEU A 285 4.19 -9.29 -0.38
C LEU A 285 4.36 -9.69 -1.84
N MET A 286 3.65 -9.03 -2.74
CA MET A 286 3.84 -9.13 -4.17
C MET A 286 5.00 -8.24 -4.61
N SER A 287 6.21 -8.73 -4.48
CA SER A 287 7.40 -8.09 -5.05
C SER A 287 7.48 -8.30 -6.56
N GLY A 288 8.39 -7.61 -7.24
CA GLY A 288 8.69 -7.83 -8.67
C GLY A 288 9.65 -8.99 -8.94
N GLY A 289 9.65 -10.03 -8.10
CA GLY A 289 10.57 -11.16 -8.19
C GLY A 289 10.36 -12.06 -9.41
N SER A 290 11.10 -13.17 -9.46
CA SER A 290 11.14 -14.11 -10.58
C SER A 290 9.87 -14.95 -10.76
N TYR A 291 8.99 -15.00 -9.76
CA TYR A 291 7.74 -15.75 -9.84
C TYR A 291 6.71 -15.04 -10.72
N PRO A 292 6.11 -15.74 -11.71
CA PRO A 292 5.16 -15.16 -12.65
C PRO A 292 3.75 -15.03 -12.03
N ASN A 293 3.64 -14.31 -10.91
CA ASN A 293 2.35 -14.04 -10.29
C ASN A 293 1.41 -13.32 -11.25
N ILE A 294 0.12 -13.69 -11.23
CA ILE A 294 -0.93 -13.05 -12.02
C ILE A 294 -1.77 -12.19 -11.08
N ASP A 295 -1.87 -10.90 -11.38
CA ASP A 295 -2.57 -9.92 -10.55
C ASP A 295 -3.71 -9.28 -11.34
N LYS A 296 -4.93 -9.53 -10.91
CA LYS A 296 -6.17 -8.94 -11.46
C LYS A 296 -6.87 -8.04 -10.43
N GLY A 297 -6.10 -7.48 -9.49
CA GLY A 297 -6.62 -6.64 -8.44
C GLY A 297 -7.33 -7.42 -7.34
N GLY A 298 -8.63 -7.65 -7.47
CA GLY A 298 -9.42 -8.44 -6.52
C GLY A 298 -9.08 -9.93 -6.50
N GLU A 299 -8.48 -10.45 -7.54
CA GLU A 299 -8.03 -11.83 -7.64
C GLU A 299 -6.55 -11.89 -7.98
N VAL A 300 -5.81 -12.73 -7.30
CA VAL A 300 -4.37 -12.89 -7.47
C VAL A 300 -4.01 -14.36 -7.48
N TRP A 301 -3.23 -14.76 -8.48
CA TRP A 301 -2.57 -16.06 -8.49
C TRP A 301 -1.13 -15.89 -8.03
N TYR A 302 -0.86 -16.36 -6.83
CA TYR A 302 0.39 -16.13 -6.10
C TYR A 302 1.19 -17.42 -6.00
N TYR A 303 2.44 -17.41 -6.48
CA TYR A 303 3.34 -18.56 -6.37
C TYR A 303 3.93 -18.67 -4.98
N GLY A 304 3.86 -19.85 -4.39
CA GLY A 304 4.64 -20.23 -3.23
C GLY A 304 6.14 -20.33 -3.55
N THR A 305 6.94 -20.46 -2.52
CA THR A 305 8.39 -20.64 -2.66
C THR A 305 8.70 -22.10 -3.07
N GLU A 306 9.59 -22.28 -4.05
CA GLU A 306 10.10 -23.62 -4.44
C GLU A 306 10.82 -24.28 -3.27
N SER A 307 10.68 -25.59 -3.16
CA SER A 307 11.38 -26.43 -2.19
C SER A 307 12.46 -27.26 -2.87
N ASP A 308 13.60 -27.41 -2.22
CA ASP A 308 14.63 -28.36 -2.62
C ASP A 308 14.28 -29.81 -2.20
N ASP A 309 13.31 -29.98 -1.28
CA ASP A 309 12.77 -31.26 -0.85
C ASP A 309 11.46 -31.58 -1.61
N PRO A 310 11.44 -32.57 -2.49
CA PRO A 310 10.23 -32.93 -3.22
C PRO A 310 9.12 -33.54 -2.34
N SER A 311 9.44 -33.91 -1.11
CA SER A 311 8.47 -34.50 -0.16
C SER A 311 7.70 -33.42 0.61
N HIS A 312 8.25 -32.20 0.77
CA HIS A 312 7.67 -31.17 1.61
C HIS A 312 7.78 -29.78 0.96
N PRO A 313 6.71 -28.97 0.97
CA PRO A 313 6.79 -27.58 0.60
C PRO A 313 7.63 -26.81 1.63
N THR A 314 8.15 -25.63 1.26
CA THR A 314 8.80 -24.75 2.22
C THR A 314 7.82 -24.29 3.30
N ASP A 315 8.32 -23.87 4.47
CA ASP A 315 7.48 -23.34 5.56
C ASP A 315 6.58 -22.18 5.06
N SER A 316 7.13 -21.30 4.24
CA SER A 316 6.36 -20.20 3.67
C SER A 316 5.19 -20.66 2.80
N THR A 317 5.39 -21.67 1.97
CA THR A 317 4.35 -22.29 1.16
C THR A 317 3.35 -23.03 2.04
N GLN A 318 3.84 -23.76 3.06
CA GLN A 318 2.99 -24.46 4.03
C GLN A 318 2.05 -23.52 4.77
N HIS A 319 2.50 -22.32 5.16
CA HIS A 319 1.63 -21.33 5.79
C HIS A 319 0.41 -20.97 4.93
N LEU A 320 0.57 -20.82 3.61
CA LEU A 320 -0.57 -20.55 2.71
C LEU A 320 -1.48 -21.77 2.52
N ILE A 321 -0.92 -22.99 2.55
CA ILE A 321 -1.70 -24.23 2.57
C ILE A 321 -2.57 -24.28 3.83
N GLU A 322 -2.05 -23.85 4.97
CA GLU A 322 -2.80 -23.75 6.23
C GLU A 322 -3.95 -22.74 6.13
N ASN A 323 -3.71 -21.55 5.52
CA ASN A 323 -4.78 -20.57 5.31
C ASN A 323 -5.89 -21.11 4.38
N SER A 324 -5.56 -21.87 3.34
CA SER A 324 -6.58 -22.47 2.45
C SER A 324 -7.49 -23.47 3.17
N LYS A 325 -7.04 -24.03 4.30
CA LYS A 325 -7.82 -24.95 5.14
C LYS A 325 -8.58 -24.23 6.25
N SER A 326 -7.93 -23.22 6.87
CA SER A 326 -8.48 -22.50 8.02
C SER A 326 -9.35 -21.31 7.60
N HIS A 327 -9.27 -20.89 6.33
CA HIS A 327 -9.92 -19.68 5.81
C HIS A 327 -9.51 -18.37 6.52
N GLN A 328 -8.40 -18.40 7.27
CA GLN A 328 -7.85 -17.17 7.85
C GLN A 328 -7.31 -16.28 6.74
N PRO A 329 -7.74 -15.00 6.68
CA PRO A 329 -7.32 -14.11 5.61
C PRO A 329 -5.87 -13.67 5.76
N VAL A 330 -5.21 -13.45 4.64
CA VAL A 330 -3.86 -12.87 4.57
C VAL A 330 -3.93 -11.40 4.17
N ARG A 331 -3.06 -10.58 4.74
CA ARG A 331 -2.84 -9.20 4.26
C ARG A 331 -2.04 -9.24 2.97
N LEU A 332 -2.50 -8.55 1.94
CA LEU A 332 -1.74 -8.44 0.69
C LEU A 332 -1.09 -7.06 0.58
N LEU A 333 0.23 -7.06 0.42
CA LEU A 333 1.01 -5.87 0.10
C LEU A 333 1.48 -5.96 -1.36
N ARG A 334 1.33 -4.88 -2.12
CA ARG A 334 1.88 -4.76 -3.47
C ARG A 334 3.08 -3.83 -3.46
N ALA A 335 4.21 -4.31 -3.94
CA ALA A 335 5.38 -3.47 -4.18
C ALA A 335 5.35 -2.88 -5.60
N ALA A 336 5.97 -1.72 -5.76
CA ALA A 336 6.25 -1.14 -7.05
C ALA A 336 7.03 -2.13 -7.92
N LYS A 337 6.85 -2.03 -9.22
CA LYS A 337 7.51 -2.94 -10.14
C LYS A 337 8.97 -2.53 -10.38
N MET A 338 9.87 -3.48 -10.33
CA MET A 338 11.29 -3.26 -10.60
C MET A 338 11.69 -3.47 -12.07
N THR A 339 10.81 -4.05 -12.90
CA THR A 339 11.10 -4.34 -14.32
C THR A 339 9.90 -4.05 -15.23
N THR A 340 10.16 -3.84 -16.52
CA THR A 340 9.13 -3.50 -17.53
C THR A 340 8.18 -4.65 -17.90
N GLN A 341 8.47 -5.89 -17.53
CA GLN A 341 7.60 -7.03 -17.83
C GLN A 341 6.38 -7.09 -16.90
N GLY A 342 5.17 -7.11 -17.46
CA GLY A 342 3.89 -7.26 -16.77
C GLY A 342 3.53 -6.05 -15.90
N ALA A 343 3.59 -4.84 -16.44
CA ALA A 343 2.93 -3.70 -15.81
C ALA A 343 1.46 -4.08 -15.61
N ASN A 344 0.98 -4.00 -14.37
CA ASN A 344 -0.43 -4.01 -14.09
C ASN A 344 -0.78 -2.71 -13.37
N ASP A 345 -2.00 -2.27 -13.56
CA ASP A 345 -2.47 -0.98 -13.05
C ASP A 345 -2.67 -0.97 -11.52
N TYR A 346 -2.53 -2.13 -10.86
CA TYR A 346 -2.77 -2.25 -9.41
C TYR A 346 -1.56 -1.96 -8.54
N ARG A 347 -0.35 -1.96 -9.09
CA ARG A 347 0.87 -1.72 -8.32
C ARG A 347 1.05 -0.23 -8.01
N PRO A 348 1.61 0.11 -6.82
CA PRO A 348 1.97 1.49 -6.52
C PRO A 348 3.10 1.96 -7.44
N ALA A 349 3.19 3.27 -7.67
CA ALA A 349 4.25 3.88 -8.48
C ALA A 349 5.64 3.63 -7.88
N GLU A 350 5.76 3.74 -6.56
CA GLU A 350 6.97 3.47 -5.78
C GLU A 350 6.63 2.82 -4.43
N GLY A 351 7.63 2.19 -3.80
CA GLY A 351 7.48 1.58 -2.49
C GLY A 351 6.55 0.38 -2.48
N MET A 352 5.74 0.26 -1.46
CA MET A 352 4.74 -0.80 -1.30
C MET A 352 3.49 -0.28 -0.60
N ARG A 353 2.35 -0.87 -0.95
CA ARG A 353 1.02 -0.48 -0.44
C ARG A 353 0.28 -1.69 0.09
N TYR A 354 -0.42 -1.50 1.20
CA TYR A 354 -1.37 -2.47 1.74
C TYR A 354 -2.71 -2.37 1.01
N ASP A 355 -3.15 -3.45 0.39
CA ASP A 355 -4.34 -3.48 -0.45
C ASP A 355 -5.49 -4.32 0.15
N GLY A 356 -5.40 -4.60 1.44
CA GLY A 356 -6.47 -5.25 2.18
C GLY A 356 -6.25 -6.74 2.42
N LEU A 357 -7.32 -7.39 2.85
CA LEU A 357 -7.38 -8.80 3.22
C LEU A 357 -7.83 -9.65 2.04
N TYR A 358 -7.17 -10.79 1.86
CA TYR A 358 -7.48 -11.79 0.84
C TYR A 358 -7.66 -13.15 1.49
N GLU A 359 -8.66 -13.89 1.05
CA GLU A 359 -8.82 -15.29 1.36
C GLU A 359 -7.96 -16.14 0.43
N VAL A 360 -7.33 -17.20 0.95
CA VAL A 360 -6.69 -18.22 0.14
C VAL A 360 -7.78 -19.22 -0.26
N ALA A 361 -8.42 -19.00 -1.40
CA ALA A 361 -9.56 -19.78 -1.89
C ALA A 361 -9.18 -21.20 -2.28
N GLY A 362 -7.91 -21.44 -2.58
CA GLY A 362 -7.38 -22.74 -2.92
C GLY A 362 -5.99 -22.64 -3.56
N TYR A 363 -5.46 -23.78 -3.99
CA TYR A 363 -4.18 -23.84 -4.70
C TYR A 363 -4.13 -25.04 -5.63
N GLU A 364 -3.21 -25.00 -6.60
CA GLU A 364 -2.81 -26.11 -7.45
C GLU A 364 -1.30 -26.32 -7.41
N ILE A 365 -0.85 -27.57 -7.53
CA ILE A 365 0.56 -27.92 -7.57
C ILE A 365 1.02 -27.85 -9.03
N LYS A 366 1.88 -26.89 -9.36
CA LYS A 366 2.42 -26.71 -10.71
C LYS A 366 3.64 -27.60 -10.99
N ASN A 367 4.42 -27.90 -9.96
CA ASN A 367 5.57 -28.79 -10.06
C ASN A 367 5.74 -29.55 -8.74
N LEU A 368 5.46 -30.86 -8.78
CA LEU A 368 5.55 -31.72 -7.60
C LEU A 368 7.01 -31.95 -7.16
N ALA A 369 7.94 -32.04 -8.09
CA ALA A 369 9.35 -32.29 -7.77
C ALA A 369 10.02 -31.14 -7.04
N LYS A 370 9.50 -29.91 -7.21
CA LYS A 370 9.96 -28.69 -6.53
C LYS A 370 8.93 -28.12 -5.57
N GLN A 371 7.84 -28.83 -5.32
CA GLN A 371 6.74 -28.37 -4.47
C GLN A 371 6.23 -26.96 -4.83
N VAL A 372 6.17 -26.65 -6.14
CA VAL A 372 5.69 -25.34 -6.61
C VAL A 372 4.16 -25.31 -6.54
N HIS A 373 3.64 -24.46 -5.68
CA HIS A 373 2.20 -24.25 -5.47
C HIS A 373 1.78 -22.88 -6.03
N LEU A 374 0.64 -22.84 -6.71
CA LEU A 374 0.00 -21.62 -7.19
C LEU A 374 -1.30 -21.43 -6.43
N PHE A 375 -1.32 -20.42 -5.56
CA PHE A 375 -2.44 -20.09 -4.70
C PHE A 375 -3.38 -19.09 -5.38
N HIS A 376 -4.69 -19.30 -5.28
CA HIS A 376 -5.70 -18.35 -5.68
C HIS A 376 -6.12 -17.53 -4.46
N LEU A 377 -5.77 -16.24 -4.48
CA LEU A 377 -6.12 -15.27 -3.45
C LEU A 377 -7.28 -14.41 -3.94
N VAL A 378 -8.35 -14.34 -3.15
CA VAL A 378 -9.56 -13.57 -3.47
C VAL A 378 -9.75 -12.49 -2.41
N ARG A 379 -9.85 -11.24 -2.84
CA ARG A 379 -10.03 -10.10 -1.94
C ARG A 379 -11.36 -10.20 -1.20
N LEU A 380 -11.32 -10.01 0.11
CA LEU A 380 -12.54 -10.04 0.92
C LEU A 380 -13.46 -8.86 0.55
N PRO A 381 -14.79 -9.04 0.61
CA PRO A 381 -15.76 -7.97 0.43
C PRO A 381 -15.68 -6.94 1.56
N ASP A 382 -16.47 -5.88 1.45
CA ASP A 382 -16.64 -4.82 2.45
C ASP A 382 -15.37 -4.04 2.82
N GLN A 383 -14.39 -4.05 1.91
CA GLN A 383 -13.20 -3.22 1.97
C GLN A 383 -13.28 -2.13 0.91
N GLY A 384 -12.81 -0.93 1.20
CA GLY A 384 -12.69 0.13 0.19
C GLY A 384 -11.90 -0.36 -1.04
N PRO A 385 -12.06 0.24 -2.22
CA PRO A 385 -11.34 -0.15 -3.43
C PRO A 385 -9.81 -0.18 -3.27
N ILE A 386 -9.11 -0.86 -4.17
CA ILE A 386 -7.64 -0.78 -4.26
C ILE A 386 -7.28 0.64 -4.71
N ARG A 387 -6.36 1.28 -3.99
CA ARG A 387 -6.01 2.69 -4.19
C ARG A 387 -4.96 2.89 -5.27
N ASN A 388 -5.27 2.44 -6.49
CA ASN A 388 -4.35 2.47 -7.64
C ASN A 388 -4.61 3.63 -8.61
N SER A 389 -5.73 4.34 -8.47
CA SER A 389 -6.12 5.44 -9.35
C SER A 389 -7.07 6.40 -8.64
N GLY A 390 -7.40 7.53 -9.28
CA GLY A 390 -8.34 8.51 -8.75
C GLY A 390 -7.79 9.39 -7.63
N PRO A 391 -8.66 10.15 -6.94
CA PRO A 391 -8.25 11.03 -5.85
C PRO A 391 -7.78 10.27 -4.60
N GLU A 392 -8.07 8.99 -4.51
CA GLU A 392 -7.67 8.08 -3.45
C GLU A 392 -6.32 7.38 -3.66
N VAL A 393 -5.65 7.65 -4.78
CA VAL A 393 -4.39 6.97 -5.15
C VAL A 393 -3.32 7.07 -4.06
N ARG A 394 -2.63 5.95 -3.82
CA ARG A 394 -1.46 5.87 -2.93
C ARG A 394 -0.29 5.14 -3.65
N PRO A 395 0.96 5.64 -3.55
CA PRO A 395 1.38 6.79 -2.72
C PRO A 395 0.84 8.12 -3.20
N THR A 396 0.68 9.05 -2.25
CA THR A 396 0.29 10.42 -2.54
C THR A 396 1.47 11.24 -3.09
N PRO A 397 1.23 12.41 -3.70
CA PRO A 397 2.30 13.32 -4.11
C PRO A 397 3.24 13.70 -2.95
N GLU A 398 2.69 13.89 -1.74
CA GLU A 398 3.46 14.21 -0.54
C GLU A 398 4.35 13.05 -0.10
N GLU A 399 3.86 11.81 -0.16
CA GLU A 399 4.64 10.60 0.12
C GLU A 399 5.79 10.44 -0.86
N LEU A 400 5.54 10.64 -2.15
CA LEU A 400 6.58 10.58 -3.19
C LEU A 400 7.62 11.68 -2.99
N ALA A 401 7.21 12.91 -2.72
CA ALA A 401 8.12 14.02 -2.47
C ALA A 401 8.98 13.78 -1.22
N ALA A 402 8.38 13.27 -0.13
CA ALA A 402 9.11 12.89 1.08
C ALA A 402 10.10 11.76 0.83
N TYR A 403 9.74 10.79 -0.01
CA TYR A 403 10.62 9.68 -0.35
C TYR A 403 11.80 10.13 -1.23
N GLU A 404 11.56 10.98 -2.22
CA GLU A 404 12.64 11.57 -3.03
C GLU A 404 13.63 12.38 -2.18
N LYS A 405 13.12 13.19 -1.27
CA LYS A 405 13.95 13.92 -0.31
C LYS A 405 14.81 12.96 0.53
N ALA A 406 14.21 11.91 1.06
CA ALA A 406 14.92 10.92 1.86
C ALA A 406 15.97 10.13 1.06
N LYS A 407 15.73 9.83 -0.23
CA LYS A 407 16.72 9.22 -1.13
C LYS A 407 17.93 10.14 -1.34
N ILE A 408 17.69 11.44 -1.50
CA ILE A 408 18.76 12.45 -1.64
C ILE A 408 19.58 12.51 -0.34
N GLU A 409 18.92 12.65 0.81
CA GLU A 409 19.58 12.69 2.13
C GLU A 409 20.43 11.44 2.37
N LYS A 410 19.92 10.25 2.03
CA LYS A 410 20.68 8.99 2.13
C LYS A 410 21.95 9.00 1.28
N LYS A 411 21.92 9.58 0.08
CA LYS A 411 23.11 9.69 -0.78
C LYS A 411 24.18 10.59 -0.18
N PHE A 412 23.80 11.63 0.58
CA PHE A 412 24.75 12.50 1.26
C PHE A 412 25.33 11.90 2.55
N LEU A 413 24.67 10.90 3.13
CA LEU A 413 25.11 10.21 4.35
C LEU A 413 25.98 8.97 4.04
N ALA A 414 25.98 8.49 2.80
CA ALA A 414 26.73 7.34 2.32
C ALA A 414 28.12 7.76 1.81
#